data_4d19af284798412368beadafc56e1a65
#
_entry.id   4d19af284798412368beadafc56e1a65
#
_cell.length_a   1.000
_cell.length_b   1.000
_cell.length_c   1.000
_cell.angle_alpha   90.00
_cell.angle_beta   90.00
_cell.angle_gamma   90.00
#
_symmetry.space_group_name_H-M   'P 1'
#
loop_
_entity.id
_entity.type
_entity.pdbx_description
1 polymer ?
#
loop_
_entity_poly.entity_id
_entity_poly.type
_entity_poly.pdbx_seq_one_letter_code
_entity_poly.pdbx_strand_id
1 'polypeptide(L)'
;MLSRINPRDTTAVWRQPRVVLWTTAGVVTLGFLIALEIAARHYGMPGPITNQAKEVIFAPKSGPLLYASMALMMVVLTWRQRFIAIGAAIGIDLVFFFVRWIVDAKMMFGNGALWVILACAVIAVTRRTGKERVLLLKGVGLGLLLVAGRKTGDAWLLITSKTRPMVLDQYVATADHALGNPSWLVGRIVRATGSTGAHILDWVYIQLAVAAVAAALYQLRHVAAERRFPKHHLVRTFLVIGLLGPGIYMIFPVVGPIFAYGWGAFGTGSEHLALGNIWPDTPPPLTPPEPMLYDELTPRNCMPSLHTAWATAIFIHSRRGPRVLRYAGTFWLLATLGATLGFGYHYGADIVAGVVFTLTIEAGLRAFDRGWERSGIQLVAYGAIVFTALLISYRYLSVQMADLPWLFGPLIILSMVSVIYLYVRTMKMWDPKPGGPVQQPEPQPAMV
;
A
#
# COMPACT_ATOMS: atom_id res chain seq x y z
N MET A 1 38.30 -17.85 -14.97
CA MET A 1 38.02 -19.20 -15.48
C MET A 1 36.54 -19.26 -15.81
N LEU A 2 36.15 -19.00 -17.06
CA LEU A 2 34.79 -19.14 -17.57
C LEU A 2 34.65 -20.59 -18.04
N SER A 3 34.09 -21.47 -17.22
CA SER A 3 33.67 -22.79 -17.66
C SER A 3 32.59 -22.60 -18.73
N ARG A 4 32.85 -23.11 -19.92
CA ARG A 4 31.92 -23.15 -21.06
C ARG A 4 30.63 -23.84 -20.61
N ILE A 5 29.54 -23.08 -20.51
CA ILE A 5 28.19 -23.62 -20.32
C ILE A 5 27.88 -24.41 -21.57
N ASN A 6 27.76 -25.73 -21.42
CA ASN A 6 27.42 -26.62 -22.49
C ASN A 6 25.97 -26.32 -22.95
N PRO A 7 25.69 -26.06 -24.23
CA PRO A 7 24.34 -25.74 -24.73
C PRO A 7 23.29 -26.80 -24.46
N ARG A 8 23.69 -28.01 -24.07
CA ARG A 8 22.78 -29.11 -23.74
C ARG A 8 22.24 -29.11 -22.32
N ASP A 9 22.69 -28.22 -21.45
CA ASP A 9 22.26 -28.12 -20.04
C ASP A 9 21.18 -27.06 -19.78
N THR A 10 20.58 -26.49 -20.80
CA THR A 10 19.48 -25.51 -20.63
C THR A 10 18.26 -26.10 -19.91
N THR A 11 18.05 -27.40 -19.95
CA THR A 11 16.95 -28.06 -19.20
C THR A 11 17.22 -28.17 -17.70
N ALA A 12 18.48 -28.13 -17.24
CA ALA A 12 18.83 -28.24 -15.84
C ALA A 12 18.59 -26.92 -15.08
N VAL A 13 18.66 -25.77 -15.76
CA VAL A 13 18.41 -24.44 -15.15
C VAL A 13 16.96 -24.29 -14.72
N TRP A 14 16.02 -24.83 -15.50
CA TRP A 14 14.58 -24.75 -15.21
C TRP A 14 14.12 -25.68 -14.08
N ARG A 15 14.95 -26.63 -13.65
CA ARG A 15 14.64 -27.52 -12.51
C ARG A 15 14.97 -26.93 -11.16
N GLN A 16 15.57 -25.73 -11.07
CA GLN A 16 15.80 -25.07 -9.79
C GLN A 16 14.48 -24.47 -9.28
N PRO A 17 13.97 -24.88 -8.10
CA PRO A 17 12.65 -24.44 -7.59
C PRO A 17 12.51 -22.93 -7.51
N ARG A 18 13.60 -22.21 -7.28
CA ARG A 18 13.61 -20.74 -7.24
C ARG A 18 13.40 -20.10 -8.62
N VAL A 19 13.99 -20.66 -9.67
CA VAL A 19 13.81 -20.15 -11.05
C VAL A 19 12.37 -20.36 -11.48
N VAL A 20 11.82 -21.55 -11.26
CA VAL A 20 10.40 -21.84 -11.54
C VAL A 20 9.48 -20.89 -10.81
N LEU A 21 9.70 -20.68 -9.50
CA LEU A 21 8.88 -19.75 -8.70
C LEU A 21 8.90 -18.33 -9.27
N TRP A 22 10.09 -17.78 -9.56
CA TRP A 22 10.21 -16.42 -10.08
C TRP A 22 9.68 -16.27 -11.50
N THR A 23 9.85 -17.29 -12.35
CA THR A 23 9.29 -17.28 -13.69
C THR A 23 7.76 -17.35 -13.63
N THR A 24 7.21 -18.25 -12.82
CA THR A 24 5.76 -18.35 -12.61
C THR A 24 5.18 -17.05 -12.07
N ALA A 25 5.81 -16.45 -11.04
CA ALA A 25 5.38 -15.16 -10.50
C ALA A 25 5.42 -14.06 -11.58
N GLY A 26 6.47 -14.02 -12.41
CA GLY A 26 6.57 -13.07 -13.52
C GLY A 26 5.47 -13.26 -14.57
N VAL A 27 5.21 -14.50 -14.98
CA VAL A 27 4.15 -14.82 -15.95
C VAL A 27 2.77 -14.47 -15.40
N VAL A 28 2.48 -14.83 -14.14
CA VAL A 28 1.21 -14.49 -13.48
C VAL A 28 1.03 -12.98 -13.38
N THR A 29 2.07 -12.23 -12.98
CA THR A 29 2.01 -10.76 -12.90
C THR A 29 1.77 -10.15 -14.27
N LEU A 30 2.48 -10.59 -15.30
CA LEU A 30 2.29 -10.09 -16.66
C LEU A 30 0.88 -10.42 -17.19
N GLY A 31 0.40 -11.65 -17.01
CA GLY A 31 -0.95 -12.06 -17.37
C GLY A 31 -2.02 -11.21 -16.66
N PHE A 32 -1.82 -10.93 -15.39
CA PHE A 32 -2.70 -10.06 -14.60
C PHE A 32 -2.71 -8.61 -15.14
N LEU A 33 -1.56 -8.03 -15.45
CA LEU A 33 -1.47 -6.68 -16.01
C LEU A 33 -2.13 -6.61 -17.40
N ILE A 34 -1.96 -7.63 -18.25
CA ILE A 34 -2.63 -7.73 -19.55
C ILE A 34 -4.14 -7.84 -19.36
N ALA A 35 -4.61 -8.67 -18.42
CA ALA A 35 -6.04 -8.81 -18.13
C ALA A 35 -6.65 -7.49 -17.66
N LEU A 36 -5.97 -6.73 -16.78
CA LEU A 36 -6.40 -5.40 -16.37
C LEU A 36 -6.40 -4.41 -17.52
N GLU A 37 -5.42 -4.44 -18.42
CA GLU A 37 -5.38 -3.58 -19.60
C GLU A 37 -6.56 -3.86 -20.54
N ILE A 38 -6.86 -5.13 -20.80
CA ILE A 38 -8.00 -5.56 -21.63
C ILE A 38 -9.32 -5.12 -20.97
N ALA A 39 -9.49 -5.39 -19.67
CA ALA A 39 -10.69 -5.00 -18.94
C ALA A 39 -10.89 -3.49 -18.93
N ALA A 40 -9.84 -2.70 -18.68
CA ALA A 40 -9.93 -1.26 -18.72
C ALA A 40 -10.38 -0.75 -20.09
N ARG A 41 -9.79 -1.26 -21.18
CA ARG A 41 -10.16 -0.90 -22.55
C ARG A 41 -11.60 -1.28 -22.88
N HIS A 42 -12.09 -2.43 -22.41
CA HIS A 42 -13.48 -2.85 -22.59
C HIS A 42 -14.46 -1.82 -22.00
N TYR A 43 -14.09 -1.19 -20.88
CA TYR A 43 -14.89 -0.12 -20.26
C TYR A 43 -14.55 1.30 -20.74
N GLY A 44 -13.79 1.44 -21.83
CA GLY A 44 -13.41 2.76 -22.39
C GLY A 44 -12.39 3.54 -21.55
N MET A 45 -11.66 2.85 -20.64
CA MET A 45 -10.69 3.45 -19.74
C MET A 45 -9.25 3.09 -20.13
N PRO A 46 -8.27 3.97 -19.86
CA PRO A 46 -6.87 3.63 -20.07
C PRO A 46 -6.40 2.62 -19.01
N GLY A 47 -5.83 1.50 -19.45
CA GLY A 47 -5.27 0.49 -18.56
C GLY A 47 -3.92 0.89 -17.96
N PRO A 48 -3.37 0.05 -17.03
CA PRO A 48 -2.14 0.37 -16.32
C PRO A 48 -0.92 0.47 -17.25
N ILE A 49 -0.83 -0.37 -18.28
CA ILE A 49 0.29 -0.38 -19.24
C ILE A 49 0.22 0.87 -20.12
N THR A 50 -0.97 1.18 -20.66
CA THR A 50 -1.20 2.37 -21.48
C THR A 50 -0.91 3.65 -20.72
N ASN A 51 -1.38 3.76 -19.46
CA ASN A 51 -1.10 4.92 -18.62
C ASN A 51 0.39 5.10 -18.33
N GLN A 52 1.09 4.01 -18.03
CA GLN A 52 2.53 4.08 -17.79
C GLN A 52 3.31 4.48 -19.04
N ALA A 53 2.97 3.91 -20.20
CA ALA A 53 3.63 4.24 -21.46
C ALA A 53 3.45 5.72 -21.84
N LYS A 54 2.24 6.28 -21.63
CA LYS A 54 1.97 7.69 -21.87
C LYS A 54 2.82 8.61 -21.00
N GLU A 55 3.08 8.27 -19.74
CA GLU A 55 3.89 9.12 -18.83
C GLU A 55 5.38 9.17 -19.17
N VAL A 56 5.87 8.29 -20.04
CA VAL A 56 7.26 8.36 -20.53
C VAL A 56 7.46 9.61 -21.41
N ILE A 57 6.48 9.95 -22.24
CA ILE A 57 6.59 11.02 -23.24
C ILE A 57 5.69 12.21 -22.89
N PHE A 58 4.45 11.93 -22.47
CA PHE A 58 3.45 12.97 -22.17
C PHE A 58 3.58 13.49 -20.72
N ALA A 59 2.73 14.45 -20.37
CA ALA A 59 2.69 15.03 -19.04
C ALA A 59 2.36 13.96 -17.98
N PRO A 60 3.24 13.71 -17.00
CA PRO A 60 2.99 12.71 -15.98
C PRO A 60 1.91 13.20 -15.00
N LYS A 61 0.94 12.36 -14.71
CA LYS A 61 -0.10 12.67 -13.71
C LYS A 61 0.38 12.51 -12.27
N SER A 62 1.54 11.90 -12.06
CA SER A 62 2.06 11.49 -10.75
C SER A 62 3.53 11.86 -10.54
N GLY A 63 3.92 13.10 -10.89
CA GLY A 63 5.29 13.60 -10.76
C GLY A 63 5.93 13.34 -9.39
N PRO A 64 5.30 13.72 -8.26
CA PRO A 64 5.85 13.41 -6.93
C PRO A 64 6.11 11.94 -6.70
N LEU A 65 5.24 11.04 -7.18
CA LEU A 65 5.44 9.60 -7.08
C LEU A 65 6.64 9.13 -7.89
N LEU A 66 6.86 9.68 -9.08
CA LEU A 66 8.01 9.36 -9.94
C LEU A 66 9.32 9.75 -9.26
N TYR A 67 9.39 10.93 -8.65
CA TYR A 67 10.54 11.36 -7.85
C TYR A 67 10.73 10.50 -6.58
N ALA A 68 9.67 10.12 -5.90
CA ALA A 68 9.73 9.18 -4.78
C ALA A 68 10.28 7.81 -5.22
N SER A 69 9.85 7.33 -6.39
CA SER A 69 10.35 6.08 -7.00
C SER A 69 11.82 6.16 -7.36
N MET A 70 12.26 7.30 -7.93
CA MET A 70 13.68 7.58 -8.19
C MET A 70 14.48 7.62 -6.87
N ALA A 71 13.96 8.26 -5.83
CA ALA A 71 14.61 8.30 -4.51
C ALA A 71 14.81 6.89 -3.93
N LEU A 72 13.81 6.01 -4.06
CA LEU A 72 13.93 4.61 -3.66
C LEU A 72 14.94 3.84 -4.53
N MET A 73 14.98 4.08 -5.82
CA MET A 73 16.02 3.52 -6.70
C MET A 73 17.40 3.98 -6.29
N MET A 74 17.58 5.27 -5.95
CA MET A 74 18.87 5.85 -5.60
C MET A 74 19.49 5.30 -4.31
N VAL A 75 18.79 4.50 -3.49
CA VAL A 75 19.37 3.88 -2.28
C VAL A 75 20.56 2.96 -2.60
N VAL A 76 20.63 2.44 -3.83
CA VAL A 76 21.75 1.58 -4.30
C VAL A 76 22.92 2.37 -4.89
N LEU A 77 22.76 3.67 -5.09
CA LEU A 77 23.77 4.53 -5.72
C LEU A 77 24.68 5.19 -4.68
N THR A 78 25.95 5.42 -5.06
CA THR A 78 26.88 6.27 -4.30
C THR A 78 26.43 7.73 -4.30
N TRP A 79 26.95 8.56 -3.38
CA TRP A 79 26.61 9.98 -3.31
C TRP A 79 26.85 10.72 -4.61
N ARG A 80 27.99 10.52 -5.27
CA ARG A 80 28.29 11.14 -6.58
C ARG A 80 27.24 10.75 -7.64
N GLN A 81 26.89 9.48 -7.70
CA GLN A 81 25.86 8.97 -8.62
C GLN A 81 24.48 9.53 -8.32
N ARG A 82 24.12 9.73 -7.05
CA ARG A 82 22.86 10.37 -6.65
C ARG A 82 22.77 11.80 -7.15
N PHE A 83 23.82 12.61 -6.97
CA PHE A 83 23.84 13.98 -7.50
C PHE A 83 23.74 14.01 -9.02
N ILE A 84 24.45 13.13 -9.72
CA ILE A 84 24.33 13.01 -11.19
C ILE A 84 22.91 12.63 -11.59
N ALA A 85 22.28 11.66 -10.90
CA ALA A 85 20.92 11.22 -11.18
C ALA A 85 19.90 12.34 -10.94
N ILE A 86 20.02 13.10 -9.84
CA ILE A 86 19.17 14.25 -9.54
C ILE A 86 19.35 15.35 -10.60
N GLY A 87 20.59 15.72 -10.90
CA GLY A 87 20.88 16.74 -11.93
C GLY A 87 20.36 16.35 -13.31
N ALA A 88 20.53 15.08 -13.70
CA ALA A 88 19.99 14.55 -14.95
C ALA A 88 18.45 14.60 -14.97
N ALA A 89 17.78 14.21 -13.88
CA ALA A 89 16.33 14.25 -13.80
C ALA A 89 15.80 15.68 -13.91
N ILE A 90 16.39 16.62 -13.19
CA ILE A 90 16.04 18.05 -13.29
C ILE A 90 16.30 18.59 -14.69
N GLY A 91 17.45 18.29 -15.30
CA GLY A 91 17.78 18.72 -16.65
C GLY A 91 16.78 18.19 -17.68
N ILE A 92 16.40 16.92 -17.60
CA ILE A 92 15.38 16.33 -18.47
C ILE A 92 14.02 17.01 -18.24
N ASP A 93 13.61 17.22 -16.99
CA ASP A 93 12.34 17.90 -16.72
C ASP A 93 12.33 19.35 -17.22
N LEU A 94 13.46 20.07 -17.17
CA LEU A 94 13.58 21.40 -17.74
C LEU A 94 13.39 21.38 -19.26
N VAL A 95 13.93 20.37 -19.96
CA VAL A 95 13.71 20.21 -21.40
C VAL A 95 12.24 19.96 -21.70
N PHE A 96 11.60 19.03 -20.96
CA PHE A 96 10.17 18.78 -21.13
C PHE A 96 9.31 20.00 -20.77
N PHE A 97 9.70 20.76 -19.74
CA PHE A 97 9.04 22.00 -19.36
C PHE A 97 9.11 23.02 -20.50
N PHE A 98 10.30 23.25 -21.07
CA PHE A 98 10.51 24.17 -22.17
C PHE A 98 9.72 23.79 -23.43
N VAL A 99 9.72 22.48 -23.79
CA VAL A 99 8.93 21.99 -24.93
C VAL A 99 7.44 22.21 -24.68
N ARG A 100 6.93 21.92 -23.50
CA ARG A 100 5.52 22.13 -23.14
C ARG A 100 5.13 23.60 -23.16
N TRP A 101 6.05 24.47 -22.72
CA TRP A 101 5.84 25.92 -22.79
C TRP A 101 5.68 26.40 -24.23
N ILE A 102 6.51 25.90 -25.17
CA ILE A 102 6.41 26.25 -26.58
C ILE A 102 5.09 25.79 -27.21
N VAL A 103 4.61 24.58 -26.85
CA VAL A 103 3.39 24.00 -27.44
C VAL A 103 2.12 24.27 -26.61
N ASP A 104 2.19 25.20 -25.66
CA ASP A 104 1.09 25.59 -24.76
C ASP A 104 0.42 24.38 -24.07
N ALA A 105 1.21 23.41 -23.62
CA ALA A 105 0.74 22.22 -22.96
C ALA A 105 0.80 22.35 -21.43
N LYS A 106 0.02 21.50 -20.74
CA LYS A 106 -0.03 21.48 -19.26
C LYS A 106 1.36 21.28 -18.65
N MET A 107 1.76 22.23 -17.79
CA MET A 107 3.04 22.20 -17.09
C MET A 107 3.02 21.15 -15.98
N MET A 108 3.84 20.12 -16.14
CA MET A 108 4.00 19.02 -15.19
C MET A 108 5.46 18.57 -15.16
N PHE A 109 5.90 18.02 -14.04
CA PHE A 109 7.25 17.49 -13.86
C PHE A 109 7.19 15.99 -13.49
N GLY A 110 8.34 15.29 -13.64
CA GLY A 110 8.47 13.88 -13.28
C GLY A 110 8.95 12.98 -14.41
N ASN A 111 8.93 13.43 -15.68
CA ASN A 111 9.50 12.66 -16.79
C ASN A 111 10.98 12.35 -16.52
N GLY A 112 11.74 13.34 -16.03
CA GLY A 112 13.16 13.18 -15.72
C GLY A 112 13.43 12.06 -14.74
N ALA A 113 12.64 11.95 -13.69
CA ALA A 113 12.78 10.87 -12.73
C ALA A 113 12.57 9.48 -13.38
N LEU A 114 11.55 9.35 -14.24
CA LEU A 114 11.28 8.09 -14.97
C LEU A 114 12.41 7.76 -15.95
N TRP A 115 12.87 8.74 -16.73
CA TRP A 115 13.97 8.56 -17.68
C TRP A 115 15.27 8.15 -16.98
N VAL A 116 15.57 8.71 -15.81
CA VAL A 116 16.74 8.32 -15.01
C VAL A 116 16.60 6.88 -14.49
N ILE A 117 15.42 6.45 -14.06
CA ILE A 117 15.19 5.05 -13.66
C ILE A 117 15.42 4.11 -14.85
N LEU A 118 14.88 4.45 -16.03
CA LEU A 118 15.06 3.66 -17.25
C LEU A 118 16.53 3.64 -17.70
N ALA A 119 17.23 4.79 -17.65
CA ALA A 119 18.66 4.84 -17.94
C ALA A 119 19.48 3.96 -16.98
N CYS A 120 19.15 3.96 -15.69
CA CYS A 120 19.77 3.05 -14.72
C CYS A 120 19.49 1.58 -15.05
N ALA A 121 18.30 1.24 -15.56
CA ALA A 121 17.98 -0.11 -16.04
C ALA A 121 18.89 -0.51 -17.22
N VAL A 122 19.04 0.37 -18.21
CA VAL A 122 19.93 0.14 -19.36
C VAL A 122 21.38 -0.02 -18.89
N ILE A 123 21.88 0.88 -18.02
CA ILE A 123 23.22 0.80 -17.46
C ILE A 123 23.43 -0.52 -16.72
N ALA A 124 22.43 -0.97 -15.94
CA ALA A 124 22.51 -2.24 -15.22
C ALA A 124 22.70 -3.42 -16.16
N VAL A 125 21.97 -3.45 -17.27
CA VAL A 125 22.03 -4.56 -18.23
C VAL A 125 23.30 -4.50 -19.09
N THR A 126 23.69 -3.31 -19.57
CA THR A 126 24.75 -3.15 -20.58
C THR A 126 26.15 -2.92 -19.99
N ARG A 127 26.25 -2.21 -18.87
CA ARG A 127 27.53 -1.73 -18.31
C ARG A 127 27.91 -2.37 -16.98
N ARG A 128 26.99 -3.09 -16.31
CA ARG A 128 27.26 -3.73 -15.02
C ARG A 128 27.26 -5.23 -15.14
N THR A 129 28.03 -5.91 -14.27
CA THR A 129 28.13 -7.37 -14.20
C THR A 129 28.04 -7.88 -12.77
N GLY A 130 27.77 -9.16 -12.59
CA GLY A 130 27.79 -9.84 -11.29
C GLY A 130 26.88 -9.17 -10.23
N LYS A 131 27.40 -9.00 -9.04
CA LYS A 131 26.66 -8.44 -7.89
C LYS A 131 26.21 -7.00 -8.10
N GLU A 132 26.98 -6.19 -8.83
CA GLU A 132 26.65 -4.79 -9.15
C GLU A 132 25.39 -4.70 -10.05
N ARG A 133 25.32 -5.55 -11.08
CA ARG A 133 24.12 -5.64 -11.93
C ARG A 133 22.90 -5.98 -11.11
N VAL A 134 23.00 -7.01 -10.27
CA VAL A 134 21.86 -7.47 -9.45
C VAL A 134 21.41 -6.37 -8.47
N LEU A 135 22.35 -5.68 -7.82
CA LEU A 135 22.04 -4.60 -6.88
C LEU A 135 21.31 -3.45 -7.59
N LEU A 136 21.85 -2.99 -8.74
CA LEU A 136 21.24 -1.89 -9.49
C LEU A 136 19.86 -2.27 -10.03
N LEU A 137 19.69 -3.51 -10.57
CA LEU A 137 18.39 -4.01 -11.02
C LEU A 137 17.37 -4.11 -9.88
N LYS A 138 17.80 -4.48 -8.66
CA LYS A 138 16.91 -4.45 -7.49
C LYS A 138 16.48 -3.03 -7.15
N GLY A 139 17.38 -2.04 -7.22
CA GLY A 139 17.04 -0.64 -7.00
C GLY A 139 16.06 -0.13 -8.07
N VAL A 140 16.34 -0.38 -9.34
CA VAL A 140 15.44 -0.06 -10.47
C VAL A 140 14.08 -0.72 -10.29
N GLY A 141 14.08 -2.02 -9.97
CA GLY A 141 12.85 -2.77 -9.70
C GLY A 141 12.04 -2.16 -8.56
N LEU A 142 12.70 -1.74 -7.47
CA LEU A 142 12.03 -1.09 -6.33
C LEU A 142 11.32 0.20 -6.75
N GLY A 143 11.99 1.05 -7.55
CA GLY A 143 11.40 2.27 -8.09
C GLY A 143 10.25 1.99 -9.04
N LEU A 144 10.44 1.12 -10.03
CA LEU A 144 9.41 0.79 -11.01
C LEU A 144 8.20 0.09 -10.38
N LEU A 145 8.40 -0.77 -9.37
CA LEU A 145 7.31 -1.43 -8.67
C LEU A 145 6.41 -0.46 -7.92
N LEU A 146 6.96 0.64 -7.37
CA LEU A 146 6.14 1.66 -6.72
C LEU A 146 5.20 2.35 -7.73
N VAL A 147 5.74 2.71 -8.90
CA VAL A 147 4.96 3.34 -9.98
C VAL A 147 3.93 2.35 -10.55
N ALA A 148 4.37 1.13 -10.88
CA ALA A 148 3.50 0.10 -11.42
C ALA A 148 2.40 -0.29 -10.44
N GLY A 149 2.71 -0.43 -9.14
CA GLY A 149 1.75 -0.73 -8.09
C GLY A 149 0.66 0.34 -8.01
N ARG A 150 1.01 1.61 -8.04
CA ARG A 150 0.03 2.71 -8.06
C ARG A 150 -0.86 2.65 -9.30
N LYS A 151 -0.29 2.55 -10.49
CA LYS A 151 -1.06 2.51 -11.74
C LYS A 151 -1.97 1.29 -11.85
N THR A 152 -1.50 0.15 -11.37
CA THR A 152 -2.30 -1.07 -11.30
C THR A 152 -3.47 -0.89 -10.33
N GLY A 153 -3.22 -0.33 -9.15
CA GLY A 153 -4.24 -0.05 -8.15
C GLY A 153 -5.31 0.91 -8.68
N ASP A 154 -4.92 2.03 -9.29
CA ASP A 154 -5.84 3.01 -9.86
C ASP A 154 -6.72 2.38 -10.96
N ALA A 155 -6.14 1.61 -11.88
CA ALA A 155 -6.90 0.94 -12.94
C ALA A 155 -7.87 -0.11 -12.37
N TRP A 156 -7.43 -0.87 -11.37
CA TRP A 156 -8.28 -1.87 -10.73
C TRP A 156 -9.45 -1.25 -9.98
N LEU A 157 -9.22 -0.13 -9.27
CA LEU A 157 -10.30 0.62 -8.62
C LEU A 157 -11.35 1.13 -9.61
N LEU A 158 -10.91 1.67 -10.75
CA LEU A 158 -11.82 2.11 -11.82
C LEU A 158 -12.64 0.94 -12.37
N ILE A 159 -12.00 -0.21 -12.63
CA ILE A 159 -12.69 -1.42 -13.09
C ILE A 159 -13.68 -1.89 -12.02
N THR A 160 -13.30 -1.90 -10.74
CA THR A 160 -14.18 -2.26 -9.64
C THR A 160 -15.40 -1.35 -9.59
N SER A 161 -15.23 -0.03 -9.76
CA SER A 161 -16.33 0.93 -9.77
C SER A 161 -17.33 0.67 -10.92
N LYS A 162 -16.85 0.23 -12.08
CA LYS A 162 -17.72 -0.11 -13.23
C LYS A 162 -18.38 -1.47 -13.12
N THR A 163 -17.69 -2.46 -12.54
CA THR A 163 -18.18 -3.85 -12.48
C THR A 163 -18.99 -4.14 -11.23
N ARG A 164 -18.89 -3.29 -10.21
CA ARG A 164 -19.58 -3.41 -8.92
C ARG A 164 -20.45 -2.18 -8.65
N PRO A 165 -21.56 -1.99 -9.37
CA PRO A 165 -22.44 -0.83 -9.18
C PRO A 165 -23.09 -0.84 -7.80
N MET A 166 -23.41 -2.02 -7.27
CA MET A 166 -23.99 -2.15 -5.94
C MET A 166 -22.88 -2.11 -4.87
N VAL A 167 -23.09 -1.30 -3.83
CA VAL A 167 -22.19 -1.13 -2.71
C VAL A 167 -22.80 -1.68 -1.43
N LEU A 168 -21.95 -2.03 -0.45
CA LEU A 168 -22.35 -2.69 0.78
C LEU A 168 -22.39 -1.75 2.00
N ASP A 169 -22.41 -0.45 1.75
CA ASP A 169 -22.31 0.58 2.79
C ASP A 169 -23.41 0.46 3.86
N GLN A 170 -24.65 0.17 3.49
CA GLN A 170 -25.71 0.00 4.48
C GLN A 170 -25.43 -1.14 5.46
N TYR A 171 -24.86 -2.25 4.99
CA TYR A 171 -24.47 -3.36 5.88
C TYR A 171 -23.35 -2.96 6.83
N VAL A 172 -22.34 -2.27 6.31
CA VAL A 172 -21.20 -1.82 7.13
C VAL A 172 -21.62 -0.72 8.10
N ALA A 173 -22.42 0.25 7.65
CA ALA A 173 -22.95 1.30 8.50
C ALA A 173 -23.81 0.71 9.64
N THR A 174 -24.70 -0.24 9.32
CA THR A 174 -25.51 -0.93 10.33
C THR A 174 -24.62 -1.69 11.33
N ALA A 175 -23.59 -2.41 10.87
CA ALA A 175 -22.63 -3.07 11.75
C ALA A 175 -21.82 -2.08 12.61
N ASP A 176 -21.51 -0.88 12.07
CA ASP A 176 -20.73 0.15 12.74
C ASP A 176 -21.46 0.79 13.95
N HIS A 177 -22.78 0.66 14.00
CA HIS A 177 -23.56 1.02 15.19
C HIS A 177 -23.11 0.23 16.43
N ALA A 178 -22.64 -1.01 16.28
CA ALA A 178 -22.05 -1.76 17.38
C ALA A 178 -20.80 -1.10 17.98
N LEU A 179 -20.10 -0.30 17.19
CA LEU A 179 -18.93 0.49 17.62
C LEU A 179 -19.28 1.92 18.06
N GLY A 180 -20.57 2.30 18.02
CA GLY A 180 -21.06 3.63 18.39
C GLY A 180 -20.85 4.68 17.29
N ASN A 181 -20.80 4.29 16.01
CA ASN A 181 -20.59 5.19 14.87
C ASN A 181 -19.33 6.05 15.03
N PRO A 182 -18.13 5.46 15.14
CA PRO A 182 -16.93 6.20 15.50
C PRO A 182 -16.56 7.27 14.47
N SER A 183 -16.90 7.08 13.20
CA SER A 183 -16.66 8.09 12.17
C SER A 183 -17.48 9.35 12.40
N TRP A 184 -18.76 9.21 12.71
CA TRP A 184 -19.62 10.34 13.05
C TRP A 184 -19.10 11.09 14.30
N LEU A 185 -18.70 10.35 15.34
CA LEU A 185 -18.17 10.93 16.57
C LEU A 185 -16.86 11.70 16.30
N VAL A 186 -15.90 11.08 15.60
CA VAL A 186 -14.62 11.70 15.26
C VAL A 186 -14.82 12.88 14.31
N GLY A 187 -15.79 12.82 13.38
CA GLY A 187 -16.19 13.92 12.53
C GLY A 187 -16.65 15.14 13.32
N ARG A 188 -17.43 14.94 14.38
CA ARG A 188 -17.81 16.02 15.32
C ARG A 188 -16.61 16.62 16.03
N ILE A 189 -15.65 15.78 16.45
CA ILE A 189 -14.40 16.25 17.07
C ILE A 189 -13.59 17.07 16.08
N VAL A 190 -13.40 16.60 14.84
CA VAL A 190 -12.67 17.33 13.79
C VAL A 190 -13.35 18.68 13.51
N ARG A 191 -14.68 18.71 13.39
CA ARG A 191 -15.44 19.96 13.23
C ARG A 191 -15.17 20.92 14.39
N ALA A 192 -15.11 20.44 15.64
CA ALA A 192 -14.83 21.26 16.82
C ALA A 192 -13.39 21.82 16.85
N THR A 193 -12.42 21.20 16.17
CA THR A 193 -11.05 21.74 16.02
C THR A 193 -10.96 22.92 15.05
N GLY A 194 -12.04 23.23 14.34
CA GLY A 194 -12.10 24.29 13.35
C GLY A 194 -11.30 24.00 12.09
N SER A 195 -11.19 25.00 11.22
CA SER A 195 -10.52 24.89 9.92
C SER A 195 -9.05 24.45 10.05
N THR A 196 -8.33 24.96 11.04
CA THR A 196 -6.90 24.64 11.23
C THR A 196 -6.69 23.14 11.50
N GLY A 197 -7.47 22.57 12.43
CA GLY A 197 -7.37 21.13 12.73
C GLY A 197 -7.73 20.26 11.53
N ALA A 198 -8.79 20.61 10.78
CA ALA A 198 -9.20 19.92 9.58
C ALA A 198 -8.09 19.94 8.51
N HIS A 199 -7.48 21.09 8.23
CA HIS A 199 -6.39 21.20 7.24
C HIS A 199 -5.13 20.42 7.65
N ILE A 200 -4.78 20.39 8.94
CA ILE A 200 -3.65 19.60 9.43
C ILE A 200 -3.92 18.11 9.20
N LEU A 201 -5.10 17.61 9.53
CA LEU A 201 -5.45 16.20 9.33
C LEU A 201 -5.53 15.83 7.85
N ASP A 202 -6.08 16.70 7.01
CA ASP A 202 -6.10 16.50 5.56
C ASP A 202 -4.69 16.44 4.99
N TRP A 203 -3.82 17.37 5.40
CA TRP A 203 -2.42 17.35 5.00
C TRP A 203 -1.73 16.02 5.39
N VAL A 204 -1.91 15.55 6.62
CA VAL A 204 -1.35 14.27 7.09
C VAL A 204 -1.86 13.11 6.25
N TYR A 205 -3.16 13.09 5.94
CA TYR A 205 -3.80 12.06 5.13
C TYR A 205 -3.21 12.00 3.72
N ILE A 206 -3.11 13.16 3.05
CA ILE A 206 -2.55 13.26 1.70
C ILE A 206 -1.05 12.91 1.70
N GLN A 207 -0.29 13.32 2.72
CA GLN A 207 1.16 13.11 2.80
C GLN A 207 1.57 11.72 3.35
N LEU A 208 0.63 10.80 3.56
CA LEU A 208 0.93 9.45 4.03
C LEU A 208 1.99 8.73 3.16
N ALA A 209 1.91 8.91 1.84
CA ALA A 209 2.89 8.34 0.91
C ALA A 209 4.30 8.93 1.11
N VAL A 210 4.40 10.23 1.43
CA VAL A 210 5.68 10.90 1.73
C VAL A 210 6.28 10.36 3.02
N ALA A 211 5.47 10.18 4.06
CA ALA A 211 5.90 9.57 5.31
C ALA A 211 6.42 8.13 5.10
N ALA A 212 5.72 7.37 4.25
CA ALA A 212 6.15 6.01 3.87
C ALA A 212 7.51 6.01 3.16
N VAL A 213 7.70 6.90 2.19
CA VAL A 213 8.97 7.03 1.47
C VAL A 213 10.09 7.45 2.41
N ALA A 214 9.87 8.42 3.29
CA ALA A 214 10.86 8.85 4.28
C ALA A 214 11.27 7.69 5.22
N ALA A 215 10.31 6.92 5.73
CA ALA A 215 10.58 5.76 6.56
C ALA A 215 11.33 4.66 5.78
N ALA A 216 10.95 4.42 4.53
CA ALA A 216 11.62 3.45 3.67
C ALA A 216 13.07 3.87 3.35
N LEU A 217 13.30 5.13 3.00
CA LEU A 217 14.65 5.66 2.75
C LEU A 217 15.55 5.52 3.99
N TYR A 218 15.00 5.79 5.17
CA TYR A 218 15.74 5.56 6.42
C TYR A 218 16.11 4.09 6.59
N GLN A 219 15.19 3.15 6.36
CA GLN A 219 15.47 1.71 6.47
C GLN A 219 16.52 1.24 5.46
N LEU A 220 16.48 1.81 4.25
CA LEU A 220 17.33 1.41 3.14
C LEU A 220 18.64 2.24 3.04
N ARG A 221 18.92 3.14 3.99
CA ARG A 221 20.06 4.07 3.93
C ARG A 221 21.45 3.42 3.81
N HIS A 222 21.58 2.19 4.30
CA HIS A 222 22.85 1.46 4.27
C HIS A 222 23.02 0.52 3.08
N VAL A 223 22.00 0.39 2.20
CA VAL A 223 22.01 -0.56 1.07
C VAL A 223 23.20 -0.34 0.14
N ALA A 224 23.55 0.92 -0.16
CA ALA A 224 24.70 1.24 -1.02
C ALA A 224 26.05 0.81 -0.39
N ALA A 225 26.20 0.97 0.91
CA ALA A 225 27.43 0.59 1.65
C ALA A 225 27.53 -0.92 1.85
N GLU A 226 26.44 -1.56 2.27
CA GLU A 226 26.41 -3.00 2.57
C GLU A 226 26.25 -3.88 1.31
N ARG A 227 25.95 -3.27 0.16
CA ARG A 227 25.71 -3.96 -1.12
C ARG A 227 24.61 -5.02 -1.04
N ARG A 228 23.67 -4.87 -0.13
CA ARG A 228 22.52 -5.78 0.04
C ARG A 228 21.29 -5.05 0.57
N PHE A 229 20.12 -5.55 0.19
CA PHE A 229 18.84 -5.11 0.77
C PHE A 229 18.57 -5.89 2.07
N PRO A 230 17.95 -5.25 3.07
CA PRO A 230 17.41 -5.97 4.21
C PRO A 230 16.30 -6.94 3.72
N LYS A 231 16.21 -8.12 4.36
CA LYS A 231 15.20 -9.13 4.00
C LYS A 231 13.79 -8.57 4.15
N HIS A 232 13.54 -7.83 5.22
CA HIS A 232 12.24 -7.25 5.53
C HIS A 232 12.34 -5.72 5.59
N HIS A 233 11.50 -5.04 4.82
CA HIS A 233 11.46 -3.58 4.75
C HIS A 233 10.07 -3.08 4.33
N LEU A 234 9.73 -1.85 4.73
CA LEU A 234 8.42 -1.23 4.58
C LEU A 234 7.86 -1.30 3.15
N VAL A 235 8.71 -1.09 2.13
CA VAL A 235 8.23 -1.08 0.74
C VAL A 235 7.61 -2.41 0.32
N ARG A 236 8.14 -3.57 0.80
CA ARG A 236 7.52 -4.87 0.52
C ARG A 236 6.10 -4.95 1.08
N THR A 237 5.92 -4.51 2.32
CA THR A 237 4.61 -4.48 2.98
C THR A 237 3.64 -3.57 2.23
N PHE A 238 4.08 -2.37 1.86
CA PHE A 238 3.26 -1.42 1.10
C PHE A 238 2.81 -1.98 -0.25
N LEU A 239 3.72 -2.61 -0.98
CA LEU A 239 3.40 -3.21 -2.28
C LEU A 239 2.40 -4.36 -2.15
N VAL A 240 2.55 -5.23 -1.14
CA VAL A 240 1.61 -6.34 -0.93
C VAL A 240 0.23 -5.84 -0.49
N ILE A 241 0.17 -4.86 0.43
CA ILE A 241 -1.08 -4.20 0.81
C ILE A 241 -1.75 -3.57 -0.42
N GLY A 242 -0.99 -2.81 -1.21
CA GLY A 242 -1.51 -2.13 -2.41
C GLY A 242 -1.92 -3.07 -3.54
N LEU A 243 -1.39 -4.30 -3.58
CA LEU A 243 -1.78 -5.31 -4.55
C LEU A 243 -3.02 -6.09 -4.10
N LEU A 244 -3.08 -6.50 -2.82
CA LEU A 244 -4.18 -7.33 -2.33
C LEU A 244 -5.44 -6.51 -2.00
N GLY A 245 -5.28 -5.26 -1.56
CA GLY A 245 -6.40 -4.40 -1.17
C GLY A 245 -7.45 -4.22 -2.28
N PRO A 246 -7.08 -3.81 -3.51
CA PRO A 246 -8.03 -3.68 -4.61
C PRO A 246 -8.77 -4.97 -4.95
N GLY A 247 -8.16 -6.14 -4.74
CA GLY A 247 -8.83 -7.43 -4.89
C GLY A 247 -9.95 -7.63 -3.87
N ILE A 248 -9.73 -7.19 -2.63
CA ILE A 248 -10.77 -7.25 -1.58
C ILE A 248 -11.89 -6.25 -1.87
N TYR A 249 -11.58 -5.05 -2.36
CA TYR A 249 -12.58 -4.06 -2.78
C TYR A 249 -13.53 -4.59 -3.87
N MET A 250 -13.04 -5.45 -4.77
CA MET A 250 -13.87 -6.09 -5.77
C MET A 250 -14.83 -7.12 -5.17
N ILE A 251 -14.42 -7.80 -4.09
CA ILE A 251 -15.24 -8.78 -3.36
C ILE A 251 -16.19 -8.09 -2.39
N PHE A 252 -15.74 -7.02 -1.73
CA PHE A 252 -16.47 -6.31 -0.69
C PHE A 252 -16.51 -4.80 -1.01
N PRO A 253 -17.32 -4.37 -2.00
CA PRO A 253 -17.36 -2.99 -2.47
C PRO A 253 -18.07 -2.08 -1.47
N VAL A 254 -17.34 -1.14 -0.87
CA VAL A 254 -17.81 -0.13 0.07
C VAL A 254 -17.19 1.21 -0.33
N VAL A 255 -17.97 2.29 -0.33
CA VAL A 255 -17.51 3.63 -0.73
C VAL A 255 -17.14 4.51 0.45
N GLY A 256 -17.73 4.27 1.61
CA GLY A 256 -17.51 5.03 2.83
C GLY A 256 -18.62 6.03 3.15
N PRO A 257 -18.72 6.41 4.43
CA PRO A 257 -19.85 7.19 4.97
C PRO A 257 -20.15 8.45 4.19
N ILE A 258 -19.14 9.23 3.85
CA ILE A 258 -19.29 10.52 3.19
C ILE A 258 -19.85 10.40 1.76
N PHE A 259 -19.49 9.32 1.06
CA PHE A 259 -19.98 9.05 -0.29
C PHE A 259 -21.35 8.38 -0.27
N ALA A 260 -21.64 7.59 0.76
CA ALA A 260 -22.90 6.88 0.88
C ALA A 260 -24.04 7.74 1.48
N TYR A 261 -23.70 8.59 2.47
CA TYR A 261 -24.69 9.34 3.27
C TYR A 261 -24.38 10.83 3.36
N GLY A 262 -23.23 11.26 2.89
CA GLY A 262 -22.86 12.67 2.81
C GLY A 262 -23.66 13.40 1.71
N TRP A 263 -23.70 14.71 1.78
CA TRP A 263 -24.35 15.54 0.78
C TRP A 263 -23.65 15.36 -0.57
N GLY A 264 -24.40 15.14 -1.64
CA GLY A 264 -23.92 14.86 -3.00
C GLY A 264 -22.95 15.88 -3.64
N ALA A 265 -22.33 16.72 -2.83
CA ALA A 265 -21.37 17.76 -3.20
C ALA A 265 -19.93 17.25 -3.39
N PHE A 266 -19.67 15.95 -3.19
CA PHE A 266 -18.29 15.44 -3.20
C PHE A 266 -17.71 15.18 -4.59
N GLY A 267 -18.42 15.50 -5.64
CA GLY A 267 -17.90 15.37 -7.00
C GLY A 267 -16.90 16.46 -7.45
N THR A 268 -16.72 17.53 -6.69
CA THR A 268 -16.04 18.73 -7.20
C THR A 268 -14.94 19.26 -6.27
N GLY A 269 -13.80 18.57 -6.19
CA GLY A 269 -12.55 19.18 -5.74
C GLY A 269 -12.47 19.54 -4.24
N SER A 270 -11.79 20.64 -3.89
CA SER A 270 -11.45 21.03 -2.50
C SER A 270 -12.65 21.50 -1.63
N GLU A 271 -13.84 21.53 -2.16
CA GLU A 271 -15.06 21.92 -1.44
C GLU A 271 -15.43 20.94 -0.32
N HIS A 272 -14.91 19.70 -0.35
CA HIS A 272 -15.10 18.72 0.70
C HIS A 272 -14.46 19.13 2.04
N LEU A 273 -13.53 20.10 2.04
CA LEU A 273 -12.95 20.66 3.26
C LEU A 273 -13.80 21.76 3.90
N ALA A 274 -14.92 22.15 3.27
CA ALA A 274 -15.89 23.01 3.94
C ALA A 274 -16.42 22.28 5.18
N LEU A 275 -16.09 22.76 6.39
CA LEU A 275 -16.38 22.10 7.66
C LEU A 275 -17.85 21.70 7.84
N GLY A 276 -18.79 22.43 7.23
CA GLY A 276 -20.22 22.10 7.21
C GLY A 276 -20.58 20.80 6.48
N ASN A 277 -19.72 20.36 5.56
CA ASN A 277 -19.99 19.24 4.65
C ASN A 277 -19.10 18.00 4.89
N ILE A 278 -18.22 18.04 5.90
CA ILE A 278 -17.31 16.93 6.20
C ILE A 278 -18.08 15.67 6.62
N TRP A 279 -19.20 15.85 7.32
CA TRP A 279 -19.97 14.76 7.86
C TRP A 279 -21.44 15.15 8.03
N PRO A 280 -22.41 14.22 7.76
CA PRO A 280 -23.83 14.46 8.03
C PRO A 280 -24.06 14.84 9.49
N ASP A 281 -25.10 15.67 9.76
CA ASP A 281 -25.44 16.09 11.13
C ASP A 281 -25.93 14.93 12.00
N THR A 282 -26.47 13.89 11.38
CA THR A 282 -26.92 12.65 12.02
C THR A 282 -26.04 11.47 11.63
N PRO A 283 -25.87 10.47 12.51
CA PRO A 283 -25.22 9.23 12.12
C PRO A 283 -25.99 8.53 10.98
N PRO A 284 -25.33 7.63 10.21
CA PRO A 284 -26.01 6.84 9.19
C PRO A 284 -27.26 6.16 9.75
N PRO A 285 -28.38 6.13 9.02
CA PRO A 285 -29.63 5.60 9.53
C PRO A 285 -29.56 4.09 9.77
N LEU A 286 -30.15 3.65 10.89
CA LEU A 286 -30.33 2.23 11.19
C LEU A 286 -31.57 1.74 10.41
N THR A 287 -31.36 1.27 9.20
CA THR A 287 -32.38 0.71 8.32
C THR A 287 -32.05 -0.73 7.95
N PRO A 288 -33.02 -1.57 7.56
CA PRO A 288 -32.73 -2.88 7.00
C PRO A 288 -31.74 -2.75 5.86
N PRO A 289 -30.64 -3.52 5.90
CA PRO A 289 -29.58 -3.36 4.90
C PRO A 289 -30.04 -3.80 3.51
N GLU A 290 -29.91 -2.89 2.55
CA GLU A 290 -30.12 -3.14 1.12
C GLU A 290 -28.87 -2.70 0.36
N PRO A 291 -28.47 -3.42 -0.70
CA PRO A 291 -27.39 -2.94 -1.56
C PRO A 291 -27.75 -1.61 -2.22
N MET A 292 -26.83 -0.66 -2.19
CA MET A 292 -26.98 0.64 -2.83
C MET A 292 -26.45 0.58 -4.26
N LEU A 293 -27.20 1.16 -5.21
CA LEU A 293 -26.77 1.29 -6.60
C LEU A 293 -26.13 2.66 -6.82
N TYR A 294 -24.95 2.66 -7.45
CA TYR A 294 -24.25 3.87 -7.86
C TYR A 294 -24.07 3.89 -9.36
N ASP A 295 -24.50 4.95 -9.99
CA ASP A 295 -24.34 5.21 -11.43
C ASP A 295 -23.00 5.90 -11.73
N GLU A 296 -22.43 6.60 -10.75
CA GLU A 296 -21.18 7.34 -10.88
C GLU A 296 -19.96 6.50 -10.57
N LEU A 297 -18.80 6.98 -11.01
CA LEU A 297 -17.51 6.33 -10.83
C LEU A 297 -16.92 6.60 -9.43
N THR A 298 -17.71 6.32 -8.38
CA THR A 298 -17.29 6.50 -6.98
C THR A 298 -16.33 5.39 -6.59
N PRO A 299 -15.20 5.70 -5.94
CA PRO A 299 -14.21 4.68 -5.51
C PRO A 299 -14.83 3.69 -4.51
N ARG A 300 -14.74 2.38 -4.80
CA ARG A 300 -15.16 1.30 -3.88
C ARG A 300 -13.97 0.85 -3.04
N ASN A 301 -13.34 1.78 -2.33
CA ASN A 301 -12.03 1.57 -1.70
C ASN A 301 -12.06 1.73 -0.18
N CYS A 302 -13.22 1.51 0.45
CA CYS A 302 -13.38 1.73 1.87
C CYS A 302 -12.98 0.50 2.72
N MET A 303 -13.43 -0.72 2.37
CA MET A 303 -13.23 -1.91 3.21
C MET A 303 -12.28 -2.93 2.57
N PRO A 304 -11.12 -3.23 3.18
CA PRO A 304 -10.54 -2.66 4.41
C PRO A 304 -9.91 -1.28 4.15
N SER A 305 -9.76 -0.45 5.19
CA SER A 305 -9.08 0.83 5.08
C SER A 305 -7.60 0.65 4.74
N LEU A 306 -7.19 0.96 3.50
CA LEU A 306 -5.77 0.88 3.11
C LEU A 306 -4.94 2.03 3.71
N HIS A 307 -5.53 3.19 3.97
CA HIS A 307 -4.83 4.27 4.69
C HIS A 307 -4.46 3.82 6.10
N THR A 308 -5.40 3.19 6.82
CA THR A 308 -5.12 2.55 8.11
C THR A 308 -4.07 1.46 7.98
N ALA A 309 -4.16 0.62 6.95
CA ALA A 309 -3.21 -0.45 6.71
C ALA A 309 -1.78 0.10 6.50
N TRP A 310 -1.61 1.10 5.66
CA TRP A 310 -0.32 1.73 5.41
C TRP A 310 0.21 2.50 6.63
N ALA A 311 -0.65 3.25 7.33
CA ALA A 311 -0.24 3.94 8.56
C ALA A 311 0.20 2.95 9.65
N THR A 312 -0.50 1.81 9.80
CA THR A 312 -0.11 0.72 10.69
C THR A 312 1.23 0.12 10.30
N ALA A 313 1.49 -0.10 9.01
CA ALA A 313 2.78 -0.56 8.53
C ALA A 313 3.91 0.44 8.84
N ILE A 314 3.70 1.74 8.61
CA ILE A 314 4.66 2.80 8.99
C ILE A 314 4.94 2.74 10.49
N PHE A 315 3.90 2.64 11.30
CA PHE A 315 4.02 2.52 12.76
C PHE A 315 4.88 1.32 13.16
N ILE A 316 4.60 0.12 12.63
CA ILE A 316 5.36 -1.10 12.93
C ILE A 316 6.83 -0.94 12.54
N HIS A 317 7.08 -0.47 11.33
CA HIS A 317 8.43 -0.32 10.80
C HIS A 317 9.23 0.80 11.46
N SER A 318 8.57 1.82 11.99
CA SER A 318 9.22 2.91 12.75
C SER A 318 9.74 2.47 14.12
N ARG A 319 9.17 1.40 14.72
CA ARG A 319 9.55 0.94 16.09
C ARG A 319 11.02 0.56 16.21
N ARG A 320 11.66 0.10 15.13
CA ARG A 320 13.09 -0.26 15.11
C ARG A 320 14.00 0.93 14.80
N GLY A 321 13.45 2.11 14.58
CA GLY A 321 14.19 3.35 14.31
C GLY A 321 14.53 4.15 15.56
N PRO A 322 15.18 5.32 15.39
CA PRO A 322 15.46 6.27 16.45
C PRO A 322 14.18 6.80 17.06
N ARG A 323 14.29 7.47 18.22
CA ARG A 323 13.12 8.02 18.95
C ARG A 323 12.25 8.91 18.06
N VAL A 324 12.87 9.79 17.26
CA VAL A 324 12.14 10.69 16.34
C VAL A 324 11.27 9.90 15.36
N LEU A 325 11.80 8.84 14.73
CA LEU A 325 11.04 8.03 13.80
C LEU A 325 9.89 7.28 14.50
N ARG A 326 10.10 6.83 15.74
CA ARG A 326 9.07 6.18 16.55
C ARG A 326 7.92 7.13 16.88
N TYR A 327 8.22 8.37 17.27
CA TYR A 327 7.21 9.40 17.52
C TYR A 327 6.49 9.80 16.22
N ALA A 328 7.23 10.03 15.14
CA ALA A 328 6.65 10.34 13.85
C ALA A 328 5.70 9.23 13.35
N GLY A 329 6.09 7.95 13.46
CA GLY A 329 5.24 6.84 13.09
C GLY A 329 3.98 6.71 13.96
N THR A 330 4.07 7.04 15.26
CA THR A 330 2.90 7.10 16.14
C THR A 330 1.97 8.25 15.76
N PHE A 331 2.52 9.44 15.55
CA PHE A 331 1.77 10.61 15.12
C PHE A 331 1.03 10.33 13.80
N TRP A 332 1.73 9.77 12.79
CA TRP A 332 1.11 9.46 11.51
C TRP A 332 -0.01 8.43 11.62
N LEU A 333 0.15 7.39 12.45
CA LEU A 333 -0.92 6.44 12.70
C LEU A 333 -2.15 7.13 13.29
N LEU A 334 -1.99 7.83 14.41
CA LEU A 334 -3.11 8.45 15.11
C LEU A 334 -3.79 9.54 14.25
N ALA A 335 -3.01 10.39 13.58
CA ALA A 335 -3.54 11.44 12.73
C ALA A 335 -4.24 10.84 11.48
N THR A 336 -3.70 9.76 10.89
CA THR A 336 -4.39 9.07 9.78
C THR A 336 -5.71 8.46 10.24
N LEU A 337 -5.76 7.82 11.41
CA LEU A 337 -7.01 7.30 11.97
C LEU A 337 -8.02 8.43 12.21
N GLY A 338 -7.56 9.55 12.78
CA GLY A 338 -8.38 10.75 12.97
C GLY A 338 -8.91 11.32 11.66
N ALA A 339 -8.08 11.39 10.62
CA ALA A 339 -8.48 11.88 9.30
C ALA A 339 -9.47 10.93 8.61
N THR A 340 -9.17 9.63 8.57
CA THR A 340 -10.02 8.63 7.89
C THR A 340 -11.43 8.57 8.46
N LEU A 341 -11.53 8.60 9.79
CA LEU A 341 -12.82 8.64 10.49
C LEU A 341 -13.45 10.03 10.41
N GLY A 342 -12.68 11.07 10.73
CA GLY A 342 -13.18 12.44 10.89
C GLY A 342 -13.70 13.06 9.61
N PHE A 343 -13.15 12.70 8.46
CA PHE A 343 -13.68 13.12 7.15
C PHE A 343 -14.75 12.18 6.58
N GLY A 344 -15.12 11.13 7.31
CA GLY A 344 -16.13 10.18 6.86
C GLY A 344 -15.69 9.30 5.67
N TYR A 345 -14.39 9.18 5.43
CA TYR A 345 -13.89 8.31 4.35
C TYR A 345 -14.05 6.83 4.71
N HIS A 346 -14.09 6.48 5.99
CA HIS A 346 -14.14 5.10 6.47
C HIS A 346 -15.07 4.96 7.67
N TYR A 347 -15.68 3.76 7.81
CA TYR A 347 -16.34 3.30 9.02
C TYR A 347 -15.30 2.83 10.06
N GLY A 348 -15.68 2.74 11.34
CA GLY A 348 -14.84 2.13 12.36
C GLY A 348 -14.54 0.65 12.07
N ALA A 349 -15.50 -0.05 11.51
CA ALA A 349 -15.36 -1.43 11.04
C ALA A 349 -14.23 -1.59 10.01
N ASP A 350 -14.05 -0.62 9.10
CA ASP A 350 -12.97 -0.62 8.10
C ASP A 350 -11.59 -0.49 8.73
N ILE A 351 -11.50 0.31 9.80
CA ILE A 351 -10.27 0.52 10.56
C ILE A 351 -9.84 -0.80 11.21
N VAL A 352 -10.77 -1.48 11.87
CA VAL A 352 -10.51 -2.78 12.50
C VAL A 352 -10.03 -3.78 11.45
N ALA A 353 -10.73 -3.89 10.32
CA ALA A 353 -10.34 -4.76 9.22
C ALA A 353 -8.96 -4.38 8.64
N GLY A 354 -8.67 -3.08 8.48
CA GLY A 354 -7.39 -2.57 7.99
C GLY A 354 -6.20 -2.93 8.88
N VAL A 355 -6.35 -2.84 10.20
CA VAL A 355 -5.32 -3.26 11.17
C VAL A 355 -5.08 -4.77 11.08
N VAL A 356 -6.14 -5.59 11.13
CA VAL A 356 -6.04 -7.05 11.05
C VAL A 356 -5.40 -7.49 9.74
N PHE A 357 -5.81 -6.89 8.62
CA PHE A 357 -5.25 -7.12 7.30
C PHE A 357 -3.73 -6.84 7.26
N THR A 358 -3.31 -5.68 7.79
CA THR A 358 -1.89 -5.31 7.84
C THR A 358 -1.06 -6.29 8.65
N LEU A 359 -1.51 -6.64 9.84
CA LEU A 359 -0.79 -7.56 10.72
C LEU A 359 -0.67 -8.96 10.11
N THR A 360 -1.70 -9.39 9.39
CA THR A 360 -1.69 -10.67 8.66
C THR A 360 -0.66 -10.66 7.53
N ILE A 361 -0.60 -9.58 6.74
CA ILE A 361 0.41 -9.41 5.68
C ILE A 361 1.82 -9.34 6.26
N GLU A 362 2.03 -8.53 7.31
CA GLU A 362 3.32 -8.43 8.00
C GLU A 362 3.78 -9.79 8.54
N ALA A 363 2.88 -10.53 9.16
CA ALA A 363 3.16 -11.88 9.63
C ALA A 363 3.56 -12.81 8.49
N GLY A 364 2.84 -12.76 7.37
CA GLY A 364 3.13 -13.56 6.18
C GLY A 364 4.49 -13.26 5.56
N LEU A 365 4.83 -11.97 5.40
CA LEU A 365 6.12 -11.56 4.87
C LEU A 365 7.29 -12.00 5.79
N ARG A 366 7.12 -11.88 7.10
CA ARG A 366 8.13 -12.32 8.07
C ARG A 366 8.24 -13.84 8.16
N ALA A 367 7.11 -14.56 8.11
CA ALA A 367 7.10 -16.02 8.05
C ALA A 367 7.78 -16.53 6.79
N PHE A 368 7.56 -15.88 5.64
CA PHE A 368 8.26 -16.18 4.38
C PHE A 368 9.79 -16.02 4.52
N ASP A 369 10.24 -14.92 5.14
CA ASP A 369 11.67 -14.64 5.35
C ASP A 369 12.34 -15.65 6.32
N ARG A 370 11.55 -16.29 7.22
CA ARG A 370 11.99 -17.32 8.17
C ARG A 370 11.80 -18.75 7.67
N GLY A 371 11.13 -18.97 6.56
CA GLY A 371 10.93 -20.30 5.99
C GLY A 371 9.63 -21.01 6.44
N TRP A 372 8.59 -20.24 6.83
CA TRP A 372 7.28 -20.77 7.21
C TRP A 372 7.28 -21.72 8.42
N GLU A 373 7.89 -21.33 9.50
CA GLU A 373 7.81 -22.04 10.79
C GLU A 373 6.33 -22.14 11.27
N ARG A 374 6.02 -23.16 12.07
CA ARG A 374 4.67 -23.42 12.58
C ARG A 374 4.02 -22.18 13.22
N SER A 375 4.76 -21.43 14.02
CA SER A 375 4.28 -20.19 14.65
C SER A 375 3.87 -19.12 13.62
N GLY A 376 4.61 -19.01 12.51
CA GLY A 376 4.28 -18.09 11.42
C GLY A 376 3.01 -18.51 10.67
N ILE A 377 2.89 -19.82 10.35
CA ILE A 377 1.68 -20.37 9.71
C ILE A 377 0.45 -20.13 10.59
N GLN A 378 0.55 -20.43 11.88
CA GLN A 378 -0.55 -20.24 12.84
C GLN A 378 -0.97 -18.77 12.93
N LEU A 379 -0.01 -17.83 13.01
CA LEU A 379 -0.31 -16.41 13.10
C LEU A 379 -1.00 -15.90 11.83
N VAL A 380 -0.50 -16.27 10.65
CA VAL A 380 -1.10 -15.87 9.37
C VAL A 380 -2.48 -16.46 9.19
N ALA A 381 -2.65 -17.76 9.49
CA ALA A 381 -3.95 -18.42 9.39
C ALA A 381 -4.96 -17.80 10.35
N TYR A 382 -4.57 -17.54 11.61
CA TYR A 382 -5.42 -16.85 12.57
C TYR A 382 -5.85 -15.46 12.10
N GLY A 383 -4.90 -14.63 11.66
CA GLY A 383 -5.20 -13.30 11.14
C GLY A 383 -6.14 -13.35 9.93
N ALA A 384 -5.92 -14.28 9.00
CA ALA A 384 -6.78 -14.47 7.83
C ALA A 384 -8.19 -14.93 8.21
N ILE A 385 -8.32 -15.85 9.18
CA ILE A 385 -9.61 -16.30 9.71
C ILE A 385 -10.37 -15.14 10.35
N VAL A 386 -9.71 -14.38 11.24
CA VAL A 386 -10.33 -13.22 11.89
C VAL A 386 -10.76 -12.18 10.86
N PHE A 387 -9.90 -11.86 9.89
CA PHE A 387 -10.22 -10.92 8.81
C PHE A 387 -11.46 -11.37 8.03
N THR A 388 -11.48 -12.62 7.60
CA THR A 388 -12.61 -13.19 6.83
C THR A 388 -13.89 -13.23 7.67
N ALA A 389 -13.80 -13.62 8.94
CA ALA A 389 -14.92 -13.63 9.86
C ALA A 389 -15.53 -12.23 10.06
N LEU A 390 -14.68 -11.19 10.19
CA LEU A 390 -15.14 -9.80 10.27
C LEU A 390 -15.93 -9.39 9.02
N LEU A 391 -15.40 -9.62 7.81
CA LEU A 391 -16.11 -9.28 6.57
C LEU A 391 -17.44 -10.02 6.43
N ILE A 392 -17.46 -11.33 6.74
CA ILE A 392 -18.68 -12.14 6.70
C ILE A 392 -19.68 -11.61 7.73
N SER A 393 -19.23 -11.30 8.94
CA SER A 393 -20.10 -10.78 10.01
C SER A 393 -20.67 -9.40 9.63
N TYR A 394 -19.89 -8.50 9.09
CA TYR A 394 -20.39 -7.19 8.63
C TYR A 394 -21.43 -7.34 7.51
N ARG A 395 -21.32 -8.35 6.68
CA ARG A 395 -22.29 -8.59 5.61
C ARG A 395 -23.57 -9.27 6.08
N TYR A 396 -23.48 -10.26 6.95
CA TYR A 396 -24.61 -11.16 7.24
C TYR A 396 -25.15 -11.04 8.65
N LEU A 397 -24.44 -10.42 9.59
CA LEU A 397 -24.84 -10.22 10.97
C LEU A 397 -24.99 -8.73 11.34
N SER A 398 -25.06 -7.85 10.36
CA SER A 398 -25.07 -6.39 10.58
C SER A 398 -26.23 -5.94 11.47
N VAL A 399 -27.43 -6.50 11.26
CA VAL A 399 -28.63 -6.20 12.08
C VAL A 399 -28.43 -6.65 13.51
N GLN A 400 -28.01 -7.91 13.71
CA GLN A 400 -27.73 -8.46 15.06
C GLN A 400 -26.63 -7.66 15.79
N MET A 401 -25.64 -7.16 15.03
CA MET A 401 -24.62 -6.28 15.59
C MET A 401 -25.20 -4.96 16.09
N ALA A 402 -26.09 -4.37 15.33
CA ALA A 402 -26.77 -3.13 15.71
C ALA A 402 -27.75 -3.32 16.88
N ASP A 403 -28.45 -4.45 16.91
CA ASP A 403 -29.42 -4.78 17.98
C ASP A 403 -28.73 -5.12 19.31
N LEU A 404 -27.52 -5.67 19.27
CA LEU A 404 -26.76 -6.12 20.45
C LEU A 404 -25.37 -5.44 20.50
N PRO A 405 -25.28 -4.10 20.53
CA PRO A 405 -24.01 -3.37 20.44
C PRO A 405 -23.09 -3.65 21.62
N TRP A 406 -23.65 -3.88 22.82
CA TRP A 406 -22.90 -4.23 24.02
C TRP A 406 -22.19 -5.58 23.92
N LEU A 407 -22.61 -6.48 23.04
CA LEU A 407 -21.96 -7.78 22.78
C LEU A 407 -21.00 -7.66 21.60
N PHE A 408 -21.48 -7.18 20.45
CA PHE A 408 -20.69 -7.21 19.20
C PHE A 408 -19.61 -6.13 19.15
N GLY A 409 -19.81 -4.96 19.75
CA GLY A 409 -18.78 -3.92 19.84
C GLY A 409 -17.50 -4.43 20.52
N PRO A 410 -17.61 -4.96 21.77
CA PRO A 410 -16.47 -5.61 22.42
C PRO A 410 -15.89 -6.79 21.62
N LEU A 411 -16.69 -7.63 20.98
CA LEU A 411 -16.21 -8.76 20.18
C LEU A 411 -15.37 -8.29 18.97
N ILE A 412 -15.80 -7.26 18.26
CA ILE A 412 -15.06 -6.67 17.14
C ILE A 412 -13.71 -6.14 17.63
N ILE A 413 -13.69 -5.37 18.71
CA ILE A 413 -12.47 -4.81 19.28
C ILE A 413 -11.54 -5.92 19.80
N LEU A 414 -12.08 -6.89 20.54
CA LEU A 414 -11.30 -8.02 21.09
C LEU A 414 -10.72 -8.89 19.98
N SER A 415 -11.42 -9.07 18.85
CA SER A 415 -10.90 -9.79 17.70
C SER A 415 -9.64 -9.11 17.14
N MET A 416 -9.66 -7.79 16.97
CA MET A 416 -8.49 -7.01 16.56
C MET A 416 -7.37 -7.08 17.60
N VAL A 417 -7.69 -6.86 18.88
CA VAL A 417 -6.72 -6.90 19.98
C VAL A 417 -6.06 -8.27 20.09
N SER A 418 -6.79 -9.36 19.85
CA SER A 418 -6.24 -10.71 19.86
C SER A 418 -5.20 -10.92 18.76
N VAL A 419 -5.45 -10.41 17.54
CA VAL A 419 -4.48 -10.45 16.45
C VAL A 419 -3.25 -9.60 16.78
N ILE A 420 -3.44 -8.39 17.32
CA ILE A 420 -2.33 -7.54 17.80
C ILE A 420 -1.50 -8.27 18.85
N TYR A 421 -2.15 -8.86 19.85
CA TYR A 421 -1.48 -9.59 20.93
C TYR A 421 -0.65 -10.76 20.38
N LEU A 422 -1.24 -11.61 19.55
CA LEU A 422 -0.56 -12.75 18.96
C LEU A 422 0.58 -12.32 18.05
N TYR A 423 0.39 -11.25 17.26
CA TYR A 423 1.44 -10.67 16.44
C TYR A 423 2.62 -10.19 17.30
N VAL A 424 2.36 -9.36 18.31
CA VAL A 424 3.41 -8.83 19.19
C VAL A 424 4.13 -9.96 19.94
N ARG A 425 3.39 -10.95 20.45
CA ARG A 425 3.97 -12.12 21.13
C ARG A 425 4.88 -12.91 20.21
N THR A 426 4.42 -13.21 18.99
CA THR A 426 5.20 -13.97 18.01
C THR A 426 6.46 -13.19 17.57
N MET A 427 6.33 -11.88 17.35
CA MET A 427 7.49 -11.05 17.00
C MET A 427 8.53 -11.03 18.12
N LYS A 428 8.10 -10.96 19.39
CA LYS A 428 9.03 -11.05 20.55
C LYS A 428 9.72 -12.40 20.65
N MET A 429 9.05 -13.49 20.28
CA MET A 429 9.68 -14.81 20.23
C MET A 429 10.70 -14.94 19.10
N TRP A 430 10.48 -14.23 17.99
CA TRP A 430 11.35 -14.26 16.83
C TRP A 430 12.55 -13.31 16.93
N ASP A 431 12.46 -12.24 17.70
CA ASP A 431 13.58 -11.33 17.91
C ASP A 431 14.61 -11.99 18.87
N PRO A 432 15.90 -12.04 18.51
CA PRO A 432 16.93 -12.54 19.42
C PRO A 432 16.93 -11.66 20.67
N LYS A 433 16.87 -12.28 21.85
CA LYS A 433 17.01 -11.56 23.12
C LYS A 433 18.37 -10.84 23.12
N PRO A 434 18.45 -9.56 23.52
CA PRO A 434 19.73 -8.90 23.74
C PRO A 434 20.51 -9.72 24.79
N GLY A 435 21.66 -10.31 24.42
CA GLY A 435 22.49 -11.12 25.31
C GLY A 435 22.32 -12.64 25.24
N GLY A 436 21.49 -13.17 24.32
CA GLY A 436 21.51 -14.61 24.03
C GLY A 436 22.76 -15.02 23.26
N PRO A 437 23.29 -16.25 23.45
CA PRO A 437 24.46 -16.72 22.70
C PRO A 437 24.16 -16.57 21.19
N VAL A 438 25.08 -15.93 20.49
CA VAL A 438 25.09 -15.89 19.03
C VAL A 438 25.16 -17.35 18.58
N GLN A 439 24.08 -17.89 18.02
CA GLN A 439 24.13 -19.15 17.32
C GLN A 439 25.16 -18.99 16.20
N GLN A 440 26.35 -19.50 16.44
CA GLN A 440 27.36 -19.64 15.38
C GLN A 440 26.71 -20.46 14.27
N PRO A 441 26.85 -20.04 13.01
CA PRO A 441 26.38 -20.86 11.90
C PRO A 441 27.04 -22.24 12.05
N GLU A 442 26.20 -23.29 12.07
CA GLU A 442 26.72 -24.67 12.01
C GLU A 442 27.73 -24.75 10.88
N PRO A 443 28.93 -25.28 11.16
CA PRO A 443 29.95 -25.46 10.13
C PRO A 443 29.31 -26.34 9.03
N GLN A 444 29.23 -25.80 7.83
CA GLN A 444 28.83 -26.62 6.69
C GLN A 444 29.75 -27.81 6.58
N PRO A 445 29.23 -29.05 6.49
CA PRO A 445 30.07 -30.21 6.31
C PRO A 445 30.94 -29.99 5.07
N ALA A 446 32.25 -30.15 5.26
CA ALA A 446 33.21 -30.11 4.16
C ALA A 446 32.73 -31.12 3.10
N MET A 447 32.43 -30.62 1.91
CA MET A 447 32.24 -31.52 0.77
C MET A 447 33.58 -32.16 0.45
N VAL A 448 33.67 -33.43 0.72
CA VAL A 448 34.74 -34.32 0.26
C VAL A 448 34.49 -34.67 -1.19
#